data_4601fc19cd3e6a39842fedf77744e9a2
#
_entry.id   4601fc19cd3e6a39842fedf77744e9a2
#
_cell.length_a   1.000
_cell.length_b   1.000
_cell.length_c   1.000
_cell.angle_alpha   90.00
_cell.angle_beta   90.00
_cell.angle_gamma   90.00
#
_symmetry.space_group_name_H-M   'P 1'
#
loop_
_entity.id
_entity.type
_entity.pdbx_description
1 polymer ?
#
loop_
_entity_poly.entity_id
_entity_poly.type
_entity_poly.pdbx_seq_one_letter_code
_entity_poly.pdbx_strand_id
1 'polypeptide(L)'
;LTCPKGTSQALWRFRIFDKGTEFGGKTGTSSNHSDAWFVGISPNLVGGAWVGGEYRSIHFRTGELGQGSRTALPVFGYFMEKVLANPELAALYAKKFPSPKEKLDRSWDCNDYFPHYCDSDSILITLGDSLLFEAEHAAPTED
;
A
#
# COMPACT_ATOMS: atom_id res chain seq x y z
N LEU A 1 9.21 0.55 -2.96
CA LEU A 1 9.55 1.61 -2.02
C LEU A 1 8.44 1.70 -0.98
N THR A 2 8.65 1.08 0.16
CA THR A 2 7.70 1.15 1.26
C THR A 2 8.07 2.36 2.10
N CYS A 3 7.21 3.38 2.10
CA CYS A 3 7.34 4.49 3.03
C CYS A 3 7.44 3.92 4.46
N PRO A 4 8.41 4.36 5.29
CA PRO A 4 8.62 3.84 6.65
C PRO A 4 7.39 3.91 7.55
N LYS A 5 6.39 4.71 7.19
CA LYS A 5 5.14 4.88 7.94
C LYS A 5 3.89 4.48 7.14
N GLY A 6 4.04 3.88 5.94
CA GLY A 6 2.93 3.41 5.11
C GLY A 6 2.27 2.14 5.64
N THR A 7 1.03 1.88 5.22
CA THR A 7 0.26 0.67 5.59
C THR A 7 0.92 -0.64 5.16
N SER A 8 1.84 -0.58 4.19
CA SER A 8 2.63 -1.72 3.71
C SER A 8 3.73 -2.18 4.68
N GLN A 9 4.01 -1.42 5.77
CA GLN A 9 4.93 -1.87 6.83
C GLN A 9 4.55 -3.25 7.40
N ALA A 10 3.28 -3.61 7.35
CA ALA A 10 2.83 -4.92 7.78
C ALA A 10 3.48 -6.08 7.00
N LEU A 11 4.08 -5.81 5.83
CA LEU A 11 4.89 -6.80 5.10
C LEU A 11 6.22 -7.14 5.79
N TRP A 12 6.75 -6.26 6.64
CA TRP A 12 8.03 -6.50 7.30
C TRP A 12 8.01 -7.66 8.30
N ARG A 13 6.86 -8.07 8.76
CA ARG A 13 6.71 -9.25 9.60
C ARG A 13 6.91 -10.57 8.84
N PHE A 14 6.89 -10.54 7.50
CA PHE A 14 7.14 -11.67 6.64
C PHE A 14 8.60 -11.71 6.20
N ARG A 15 9.17 -12.90 6.07
CA ARG A 15 10.57 -13.10 5.68
C ARG A 15 10.83 -12.91 4.19
N ILE A 16 10.08 -12.01 3.55
CA ILE A 16 10.14 -11.75 2.11
C ILE A 16 11.31 -10.83 1.70
N PHE A 17 11.85 -10.09 2.67
CA PHE A 17 12.96 -9.16 2.44
C PHE A 17 14.34 -9.78 2.71
N ASP A 18 14.40 -10.96 3.35
CA ASP A 18 15.65 -11.61 3.77
C ASP A 18 16.62 -11.87 2.60
N LYS A 19 16.11 -12.00 1.39
CA LYS A 19 16.90 -12.23 0.16
C LYS A 19 17.17 -10.97 -0.65
N GLY A 20 16.94 -9.80 -0.07
CA GLY A 20 17.15 -8.51 -0.74
C GLY A 20 16.13 -8.21 -1.84
N THR A 21 14.99 -8.87 -1.84
CA THR A 21 13.89 -8.61 -2.77
C THR A 21 13.25 -7.27 -2.48
N GLU A 22 12.98 -6.50 -3.52
CA GLU A 22 12.26 -5.24 -3.40
C GLU A 22 10.78 -5.44 -3.76
N PHE A 23 9.92 -4.84 -2.94
CA PHE A 23 8.46 -4.86 -3.12
C PHE A 23 7.89 -3.47 -3.07
N GLY A 24 6.92 -3.23 -3.93
CA GLY A 24 5.95 -2.15 -3.78
C GLY A 24 4.57 -2.72 -3.54
N GLY A 25 3.65 -1.91 -3.02
CA GLY A 25 2.29 -2.38 -2.86
C GLY A 25 1.32 -1.31 -2.39
N LYS A 26 0.04 -1.59 -2.58
CA LYS A 26 -1.05 -0.71 -2.18
C LYS A 26 -2.20 -1.51 -1.59
N THR A 27 -2.72 -1.03 -0.47
CA THR A 27 -3.96 -1.52 0.14
C THR A 27 -5.17 -0.81 -0.44
N GLY A 28 -6.29 -1.49 -0.48
CA GLY A 28 -7.61 -0.93 -0.76
C GLY A 28 -8.59 -1.41 0.31
N THR A 29 -9.49 -0.53 0.74
CA THR A 29 -10.54 -0.87 1.70
C THR A 29 -11.78 -0.07 1.35
N SER A 30 -12.93 -0.73 1.21
CA SER A 30 -14.20 -0.05 1.01
C SER A 30 -14.63 0.69 2.28
N SER A 31 -15.41 1.76 2.13
CA SER A 31 -15.82 2.64 3.24
C SER A 31 -16.55 1.91 4.36
N ASN A 32 -17.29 0.84 4.04
CA ASN A 32 -18.01 0.01 5.00
C ASN A 32 -17.24 -1.24 5.42
N HIS A 33 -15.96 -1.37 5.03
CA HIS A 33 -15.11 -2.54 5.35
C HIS A 33 -15.65 -3.89 4.83
N SER A 34 -16.41 -3.87 3.73
CA SER A 34 -16.89 -5.09 3.06
C SER A 34 -15.84 -5.71 2.16
N ASP A 35 -14.95 -4.89 1.61
CA ASP A 35 -13.92 -5.33 0.69
C ASP A 35 -12.57 -4.80 1.11
N ALA A 36 -11.62 -5.69 1.17
CA ALA A 36 -10.24 -5.39 1.47
C ALA A 36 -9.35 -5.97 0.36
N TRP A 37 -8.51 -5.14 -0.21
CA TRP A 37 -7.57 -5.49 -1.25
C TRP A 37 -6.12 -5.21 -0.82
N PHE A 38 -5.23 -6.02 -1.32
CA PHE A 38 -3.82 -5.72 -1.39
C PHE A 38 -3.28 -6.13 -2.76
N VAL A 39 -2.59 -5.22 -3.43
CA VAL A 39 -1.84 -5.51 -4.64
C VAL A 39 -0.38 -5.25 -4.34
N GLY A 40 0.44 -6.28 -4.53
CA GLY A 40 1.88 -6.23 -4.36
C GLY A 40 2.59 -6.44 -5.69
N ILE A 41 3.68 -5.72 -5.89
CA ILE A 41 4.53 -5.81 -7.07
C ILE A 41 5.97 -6.08 -6.66
N SER A 42 6.63 -6.93 -7.39
CA SER A 42 8.07 -7.12 -7.40
C SER A 42 8.56 -7.00 -8.85
N PRO A 43 9.87 -6.97 -9.13
CA PRO A 43 10.36 -6.79 -10.50
C PRO A 43 9.78 -7.76 -11.53
N ASN A 44 9.49 -9.01 -11.12
CA ASN A 44 9.07 -10.08 -12.02
C ASN A 44 7.69 -10.67 -11.66
N LEU A 45 7.02 -10.13 -10.65
CA LEU A 45 5.74 -10.68 -10.20
C LEU A 45 4.81 -9.59 -9.71
N VAL A 46 3.57 -9.64 -10.16
CA VAL A 46 2.46 -8.87 -9.61
C VAL A 46 1.46 -9.85 -9.02
N GLY A 47 1.03 -9.61 -7.80
CA GLY A 47 0.05 -10.44 -7.12
C GLY A 47 -0.97 -9.59 -6.39
N GLY A 48 -2.21 -10.06 -6.36
CA GLY A 48 -3.29 -9.42 -5.61
C GLY A 48 -3.96 -10.40 -4.68
N ALA A 49 -4.46 -9.88 -3.56
CA ALA A 49 -5.31 -10.61 -2.65
C ALA A 49 -6.56 -9.78 -2.34
N TRP A 50 -7.68 -10.46 -2.29
CA TRP A 50 -8.96 -9.90 -1.90
C TRP A 50 -9.55 -10.69 -0.73
N VAL A 51 -10.15 -9.96 0.20
CA VAL A 51 -10.92 -10.50 1.32
C VAL A 51 -12.22 -9.74 1.38
N GLY A 52 -13.33 -10.45 1.27
CA GLY A 52 -14.66 -9.85 1.29
C GLY A 52 -15.74 -10.92 1.33
N GLY A 53 -16.99 -10.49 1.46
CA GLY A 53 -18.16 -11.33 1.40
C GLY A 53 -18.84 -11.23 0.04
N GLU A 54 -19.72 -12.18 -0.24
CA GLU A 54 -20.55 -12.19 -1.47
C GLU A 54 -21.44 -10.94 -1.60
N TYR A 55 -21.87 -10.43 -0.45
CA TYR A 55 -22.72 -9.23 -0.39
C TYR A 55 -22.06 -8.15 0.44
N ARG A 56 -22.25 -6.89 0.08
CA ARG A 56 -21.75 -5.73 0.81
C ARG A 56 -22.29 -5.58 2.23
N SER A 57 -23.38 -6.26 2.54
CA SER A 57 -23.92 -6.36 3.90
C SER A 57 -23.04 -7.21 4.82
N ILE A 58 -22.19 -8.08 4.25
CA ILE A 58 -21.19 -8.85 4.98
C ILE A 58 -19.95 -7.99 5.08
N HIS A 59 -19.71 -7.41 6.25
CA HIS A 59 -18.59 -6.51 6.45
C HIS A 59 -18.02 -6.62 7.87
N PHE A 60 -16.78 -6.19 8.04
CA PHE A 60 -16.18 -6.08 9.36
C PHE A 60 -16.80 -4.90 10.13
N ARG A 61 -16.96 -5.07 11.43
CA ARG A 61 -17.58 -4.04 12.30
C ARG A 61 -16.69 -2.80 12.47
N THR A 62 -15.38 -2.96 12.35
CA THR A 62 -14.41 -1.88 12.58
C THR A 62 -13.38 -1.85 11.45
N GLY A 63 -12.88 -0.64 11.12
CA GLY A 63 -11.79 -0.47 10.18
C GLY A 63 -10.53 -1.20 10.61
N GLU A 64 -10.28 -1.33 11.90
CA GLU A 64 -9.12 -2.06 12.41
C GLU A 64 -9.10 -3.53 11.97
N LEU A 65 -10.26 -4.18 11.94
CA LEU A 65 -10.38 -5.57 11.49
C LEU A 65 -10.50 -5.69 9.97
N GLY A 66 -11.13 -4.71 9.31
CA GLY A 66 -11.45 -4.76 7.89
C GLY A 66 -10.44 -4.10 6.96
N GLN A 67 -9.37 -3.50 7.48
CA GLN A 67 -8.34 -2.87 6.64
C GLN A 67 -7.59 -3.89 5.79
N GLY A 68 -7.28 -3.53 4.54
CA GLY A 68 -6.50 -4.36 3.63
C GLY A 68 -5.12 -4.74 4.16
N SER A 69 -4.52 -3.90 5.02
CA SER A 69 -3.26 -4.21 5.72
C SER A 69 -3.38 -5.32 6.77
N ARG A 70 -4.58 -5.56 7.29
CA ARG A 70 -4.85 -6.57 8.32
C ARG A 70 -5.40 -7.88 7.75
N THR A 71 -6.03 -7.82 6.60
CA THR A 71 -6.76 -8.93 5.97
C THR A 71 -6.08 -9.42 4.68
N ALA A 72 -6.14 -8.65 3.62
CA ALA A 72 -5.64 -9.05 2.30
C ALA A 72 -4.10 -9.08 2.20
N LEU A 73 -3.41 -8.11 2.83
CA LEU A 73 -1.95 -8.05 2.81
C LEU A 73 -1.29 -9.31 3.41
N PRO A 74 -1.74 -9.88 4.55
CA PRO A 74 -1.18 -11.12 5.07
C PRO A 74 -1.28 -12.29 4.10
N VAL A 75 -2.36 -12.40 3.33
CA VAL A 75 -2.52 -13.46 2.32
C VAL A 75 -1.39 -13.36 1.28
N PHE A 76 -1.15 -12.16 0.76
CA PHE A 76 -0.03 -11.90 -0.15
C PHE A 76 1.32 -12.16 0.53
N GLY A 77 1.49 -11.73 1.77
CA GLY A 77 2.72 -11.92 2.54
C GLY A 77 3.09 -13.39 2.70
N TYR A 78 2.15 -14.23 3.14
CA TYR A 78 2.35 -15.68 3.26
C TYR A 78 2.59 -16.36 1.91
N PHE A 79 1.89 -15.95 0.86
CA PHE A 79 2.14 -16.44 -0.49
C PHE A 79 3.57 -16.17 -0.91
N MET A 80 4.03 -14.92 -0.81
CA MET A 80 5.39 -14.54 -1.19
C MET A 80 6.46 -15.20 -0.33
N GLU A 81 6.20 -15.36 0.97
CA GLU A 81 7.12 -16.08 1.86
C GLU A 81 7.35 -17.52 1.37
N LYS A 82 6.28 -18.21 0.96
CA LYS A 82 6.38 -19.56 0.39
C LYS A 82 7.09 -19.58 -0.97
N VAL A 83 6.80 -18.62 -1.83
CA VAL A 83 7.48 -18.47 -3.14
C VAL A 83 8.98 -18.29 -2.94
N LEU A 84 9.38 -17.41 -2.02
CA LEU A 84 10.80 -17.11 -1.78
C LEU A 84 11.51 -18.19 -0.94
N ALA A 85 10.77 -19.04 -0.22
CA ALA A 85 11.33 -20.19 0.46
C ALA A 85 11.78 -21.29 -0.52
N ASN A 86 11.12 -21.41 -1.66
CA ASN A 86 11.51 -22.36 -2.71
C ASN A 86 12.73 -21.80 -3.47
N PRO A 87 13.86 -22.56 -3.55
CA PRO A 87 15.09 -22.07 -4.20
C PRO A 87 14.91 -21.74 -5.69
N GLU A 88 14.15 -22.54 -6.42
CA GLU A 88 13.91 -22.33 -7.86
C GLU A 88 13.10 -21.06 -8.10
N LEU A 89 12.02 -20.87 -7.34
CA LEU A 89 11.18 -19.67 -7.45
C LEU A 89 11.91 -18.44 -6.94
N ALA A 90 12.70 -18.56 -5.88
CA ALA A 90 13.51 -17.47 -5.38
C ALA A 90 14.53 -16.97 -6.44
N ALA A 91 15.13 -17.86 -7.20
CA ALA A 91 16.03 -17.46 -8.29
C ALA A 91 15.34 -16.60 -9.35
N LEU A 92 14.06 -16.81 -9.57
CA LEU A 92 13.25 -16.04 -10.53
C LEU A 92 12.72 -14.73 -9.94
N TYR A 93 12.25 -14.75 -8.69
CA TYR A 93 11.47 -13.67 -8.12
C TYR A 93 12.18 -12.85 -7.04
N ALA A 94 13.28 -13.35 -6.45
CA ALA A 94 14.10 -12.58 -5.52
C ALA A 94 14.98 -11.56 -6.27
N LYS A 95 14.39 -10.47 -6.73
CA LYS A 95 15.07 -9.45 -7.57
C LYS A 95 14.86 -8.05 -6.97
N LYS A 96 15.77 -7.16 -7.38
CA LYS A 96 15.61 -5.72 -7.17
C LYS A 96 15.06 -5.07 -8.43
N PHE A 97 14.33 -3.97 -8.27
CA PHE A 97 13.91 -3.18 -9.41
C PHE A 97 15.13 -2.64 -10.16
N PRO A 98 15.13 -2.68 -11.49
CA PRO A 98 16.21 -2.10 -12.27
C PRO A 98 16.26 -0.60 -12.02
N SER A 99 17.47 -0.07 -11.88
CA SER A 99 17.65 1.39 -11.82
C SER A 99 17.23 2.02 -13.15
N PRO A 100 16.62 3.21 -13.13
CA PRO A 100 16.30 3.95 -14.35
C PRO A 100 17.55 4.15 -15.21
N LYS A 101 17.44 3.90 -16.51
CA LYS A 101 18.56 4.11 -17.45
C LYS A 101 18.85 5.59 -17.69
N GLU A 102 17.83 6.42 -17.59
CA GLU A 102 17.91 7.86 -17.76
C GLU A 102 17.74 8.55 -16.39
N LYS A 103 18.56 9.57 -16.19
CA LYS A 103 18.43 10.43 -15.01
C LYS A 103 17.21 11.30 -15.23
N LEU A 104 16.21 11.16 -14.39
CA LEU A 104 15.02 11.97 -14.49
C LEU A 104 15.30 13.38 -13.94
N ASP A 105 14.77 14.39 -14.58
CA ASP A 105 14.93 15.80 -14.19
C ASP A 105 14.25 16.13 -12.84
N ARG A 106 13.53 15.16 -12.29
CA ARG A 106 12.81 15.31 -11.02
C ARG A 106 13.25 14.27 -10.02
N SER A 107 13.30 14.67 -8.77
CA SER A 107 13.50 13.73 -7.65
C SER A 107 12.33 12.76 -7.56
N TRP A 108 12.64 11.51 -7.19
CA TRP A 108 11.66 10.47 -6.83
C TRP A 108 11.50 10.33 -5.33
N ASP A 109 12.22 11.15 -4.56
CA ASP A 109 12.04 11.18 -3.12
C ASP A 109 10.78 11.95 -2.78
N CYS A 110 9.81 11.28 -2.18
CA CYS A 110 8.57 11.92 -1.74
C CYS A 110 8.82 13.06 -0.74
N ASN A 111 9.92 13.00 0.02
CA ASN A 111 10.27 14.04 0.97
C ASN A 111 10.63 15.37 0.30
N ASP A 112 11.07 15.35 -0.96
CA ASP A 112 11.38 16.58 -1.71
C ASP A 112 10.11 17.36 -2.12
N TYR A 113 8.98 16.64 -2.20
CA TYR A 113 7.69 17.24 -2.57
C TYR A 113 6.74 17.34 -1.38
N PHE A 114 6.79 16.36 -0.51
CA PHE A 114 5.92 16.22 0.65
C PHE A 114 6.75 15.86 1.88
N PRO A 115 7.48 16.82 2.48
CA PRO A 115 8.42 16.55 3.57
C PRO A 115 7.77 15.85 4.78
N HIS A 116 6.45 15.93 4.90
CA HIS A 116 5.69 15.29 5.98
C HIS A 116 4.84 14.09 5.51
N TYR A 117 4.93 13.68 4.22
CA TYR A 117 4.10 12.61 3.68
C TYR A 117 4.29 11.26 4.39
N CYS A 118 5.46 11.04 4.95
CA CYS A 118 5.77 9.85 5.75
C CYS A 118 5.60 10.07 7.26
N ASP A 119 5.22 11.25 7.69
CA ASP A 119 4.96 11.52 9.10
C ASP A 119 3.62 10.94 9.57
N SER A 120 3.51 10.70 10.88
CA SER A 120 2.35 10.04 11.50
C SER A 120 1.02 10.78 11.28
N ASP A 121 1.09 12.01 10.82
CA ASP A 121 -0.05 12.89 10.55
C ASP A 121 -0.65 12.71 9.15
N SER A 122 -0.21 11.69 8.38
CA SER A 122 -0.78 11.40 7.06
C SER A 122 -2.29 11.12 7.08
N ILE A 123 -2.85 10.74 8.22
CA ILE A 123 -4.31 10.66 8.43
C ILE A 123 -4.93 12.06 8.50
N LEU A 124 -4.24 13.01 9.13
CA LEU A 124 -4.68 14.41 9.22
C LEU A 124 -4.54 15.15 7.89
N ILE A 125 -3.49 14.85 7.10
CA ILE A 125 -3.33 15.42 5.76
C ILE A 125 -4.47 14.97 4.83
N THR A 126 -4.87 13.70 4.88
CA THR A 126 -6.01 13.21 4.08
C THR A 126 -7.32 13.86 4.51
N LEU A 127 -7.51 14.12 5.81
CA LEU A 127 -8.66 14.87 6.33
C LEU A 127 -8.54 16.37 6.01
N GLY A 128 -7.33 16.92 6.04
CA GLY A 128 -7.05 18.31 5.69
C GLY A 128 -7.29 18.61 4.22
N ASP A 129 -6.82 17.74 3.32
CA ASP A 129 -7.05 17.88 1.89
C ASP A 129 -8.53 17.78 1.52
N SER A 130 -9.29 16.91 2.21
CA SER A 130 -10.74 16.84 2.02
C SER A 130 -11.45 18.11 2.48
N LEU A 131 -11.02 18.68 3.60
CA LEU A 131 -11.58 19.93 4.13
C LEU A 131 -11.16 21.17 3.28
N LEU A 132 -9.94 21.19 2.76
CA LEU A 132 -9.47 22.23 1.86
C LEU A 132 -10.18 22.17 0.51
N PHE A 133 -10.46 20.98 0.00
CA PHE A 133 -11.21 20.80 -1.23
C PHE A 133 -12.65 21.30 -1.10
N GLU A 134 -13.31 21.06 0.04
CA GLU A 134 -14.65 21.59 0.32
C GLU A 134 -14.64 23.13 0.49
N ALA A 135 -13.57 23.70 1.06
CA ALA A 135 -13.43 25.14 1.23
C ALA A 135 -13.16 25.89 -0.09
N GLU A 136 -12.41 25.31 -1.00
CA GLU A 136 -12.15 25.91 -2.33
C GLU A 136 -13.36 25.86 -3.26
N HIS A 137 -14.30 24.94 -3.04
CA HIS A 137 -15.52 24.80 -3.85
C HIS A 137 -16.76 25.40 -3.22
N ALA A 138 -16.65 25.97 -2.02
CA ALA A 138 -17.70 26.81 -1.44
C ALA A 138 -17.65 28.17 -2.15
N ALA A 139 -18.55 28.38 -3.09
CA ALA A 139 -18.70 29.67 -3.74
C ALA A 139 -18.95 30.76 -2.68
N PRO A 140 -18.35 31.95 -2.83
CA PRO A 140 -18.66 33.06 -1.94
C PRO A 140 -20.14 33.39 -2.09
N THR A 141 -20.88 33.33 -0.98
CA THR A 141 -22.23 33.90 -0.92
C THR A 141 -22.08 35.39 -1.03
N GLU A 142 -22.46 35.94 -2.19
CA GLU A 142 -22.63 37.39 -2.36
C GLU A 142 -23.79 37.82 -1.47
N ASP A 143 -23.51 38.65 -0.49
CA ASP A 143 -24.46 39.58 0.16
C ASP A 143 -24.40 40.93 -0.53
#